data_69c01b1221902251d87f16c5657672fb
#
_entry.id   69c01b1221902251d87f16c5657672fb
#
_cell.length_a   1.000
_cell.length_b   1.000
_cell.length_c   1.000
_cell.angle_alpha   90.00
_cell.angle_beta   90.00
_cell.angle_gamma   90.00
#
_symmetry.space_group_name_H-M   'P 1'
#
loop_
_entity.id
_entity.type
_entity.pdbx_description
1 polymer ?
#
loop_
_entity_poly.entity_id
_entity_poly.type
_entity_poly.pdbx_seq_one_letter_code
_entity_poly.pdbx_strand_id
1 'polypeptide(L)'
;MQDYIKTYQNVVEPDFCKHLITKFEADSQNHEKLSDNDMSFTQLNMFNQGTHQSWGEEIKILQKSFMKYLTIYKKECNIVSTQWPERYGFEAFRLKRYLP
;
A
#
# COMPACT_ATOMS: atom_id res chain seq x y z
N MET A 1 -12.55 23.21 14.93
CA MET A 1 -12.83 22.17 13.91
C MET A 1 -11.77 21.07 14.01
N GLN A 2 -12.19 19.83 14.04
CA GLN A 2 -11.27 18.72 14.12
C GLN A 2 -10.60 18.47 12.75
N ASP A 3 -9.29 18.25 12.77
CA ASP A 3 -8.54 17.97 11.56
C ASP A 3 -8.49 16.45 11.36
N TYR A 4 -9.04 15.99 10.24
CA TYR A 4 -9.07 14.58 9.87
C TYR A 4 -7.94 14.20 8.89
N ILE A 5 -7.10 15.15 8.52
CA ILE A 5 -5.97 14.88 7.63
C ILE A 5 -4.71 14.80 8.49
N LYS A 6 -4.10 13.61 8.52
CA LYS A 6 -2.90 13.34 9.30
C LYS A 6 -1.82 12.77 8.41
N THR A 7 -0.58 13.11 8.70
CA THR A 7 0.58 12.56 8.01
C THR A 7 1.47 11.85 9.02
N TYR A 8 1.89 10.65 8.69
CA TYR A 8 2.80 9.87 9.53
C TYR A 8 4.07 9.60 8.76
N GLN A 9 5.21 9.91 9.37
CA GLN A 9 6.52 9.69 8.76
C GLN A 9 7.11 8.38 9.28
N ASN A 10 7.97 7.79 8.46
CA ASN A 10 8.69 6.57 8.81
C ASN A 10 7.78 5.39 9.12
N VAL A 11 6.62 5.35 8.44
CA VAL A 11 5.65 4.26 8.58
C VAL A 11 6.23 2.96 8.07
N VAL A 12 7.02 3.03 6.99
CA VAL A 12 7.70 1.90 6.38
C VAL A 12 9.20 2.18 6.47
N GLU A 13 9.95 1.21 6.99
CA GLU A 13 11.39 1.37 7.16
C GLU A 13 12.09 1.57 5.82
N PRO A 14 13.13 2.42 5.75
CA PRO A 14 13.85 2.66 4.50
C PRO A 14 14.40 1.41 3.85
N ASP A 15 14.91 0.46 4.63
CA ASP A 15 15.43 -0.79 4.09
C ASP A 15 14.33 -1.62 3.45
N PHE A 16 13.12 -1.59 4.02
CA PHE A 16 11.97 -2.27 3.43
C PHE A 16 11.52 -1.60 2.14
N CYS A 17 11.58 -0.28 2.07
CA CYS A 17 11.29 0.45 0.84
C CYS A 17 12.27 0.07 -0.26
N LYS A 18 13.56 -0.03 0.06
CA LYS A 18 14.58 -0.47 -0.89
C LYS A 18 14.33 -1.91 -1.35
N HIS A 19 13.93 -2.76 -0.42
CA HIS A 19 13.57 -4.14 -0.72
C HIS A 19 12.42 -4.21 -1.72
N LEU A 20 11.38 -3.40 -1.51
CA LEU A 20 10.23 -3.36 -2.43
C LEU A 20 10.66 -2.93 -3.83
N ILE A 21 11.50 -1.92 -3.92
CA ILE A 21 11.98 -1.42 -5.21
C ILE A 21 12.81 -2.49 -5.92
N THR A 22 13.75 -3.10 -5.20
CA THR A 22 14.61 -4.14 -5.76
C THR A 22 13.80 -5.33 -6.25
N LYS A 23 12.86 -5.79 -5.44
CA LYS A 23 12.02 -6.93 -5.81
C LYS A 23 11.10 -6.59 -6.96
N PHE A 24 10.56 -5.36 -7.01
CA PHE A 24 9.75 -4.90 -8.13
C PHE A 24 10.54 -4.97 -9.43
N GLU A 25 11.76 -4.44 -9.44
CA GLU A 25 12.59 -4.42 -10.65
C GLU A 25 12.97 -5.84 -11.08
N ALA A 26 13.16 -6.75 -10.14
CA ALA A 26 13.52 -8.13 -10.46
C ALA A 26 12.34 -8.96 -10.94
N ASP A 27 11.12 -8.56 -10.62
CA ASP A 27 9.90 -9.33 -10.92
C ASP A 27 9.19 -8.82 -12.15
N SER A 28 9.93 -8.61 -13.24
CA SER A 28 9.41 -8.01 -14.46
C SER A 28 8.30 -8.82 -15.12
N GLN A 29 8.27 -10.13 -14.90
CA GLN A 29 7.25 -11.00 -15.48
C GLN A 29 5.84 -10.69 -14.94
N ASN A 30 5.74 -10.06 -13.78
CA ASN A 30 4.46 -9.69 -13.18
C ASN A 30 4.14 -8.21 -13.39
N HIS A 31 4.92 -7.50 -14.20
CA HIS A 31 4.65 -6.10 -14.51
C HIS A 31 3.48 -5.97 -15.49
N GLU A 32 2.67 -4.97 -15.25
CA GLU A 32 1.61 -4.57 -16.16
C GLU A 32 1.90 -3.14 -16.63
N LYS A 33 1.87 -2.92 -17.94
CA LYS A 33 2.03 -1.58 -18.50
C LYS A 33 0.66 -1.00 -18.75
N LEU A 34 0.41 0.15 -18.15
CA LEU A 34 -0.88 0.82 -18.22
C LEU A 34 -0.69 2.23 -18.74
N SER A 35 -1.64 2.69 -19.55
CA SER A 35 -1.67 4.08 -19.97
C SER A 35 -3.09 4.60 -19.84
N ASP A 36 -3.20 5.81 -19.31
CA ASP A 36 -4.47 6.49 -19.11
C ASP A 36 -4.27 7.95 -19.46
N ASN A 37 -5.03 8.42 -20.44
CA ASN A 37 -4.84 9.74 -21.03
C ASN A 37 -3.41 9.88 -21.56
N ASP A 38 -2.66 10.88 -21.14
CA ASP A 38 -1.28 11.08 -21.58
C ASP A 38 -0.25 10.50 -20.61
N MET A 39 -0.72 9.70 -19.65
CA MET A 39 0.14 9.10 -18.63
C MET A 39 0.31 7.62 -18.88
N SER A 40 1.54 7.15 -18.75
CA SER A 40 1.83 5.72 -18.76
C SER A 40 2.65 5.36 -17.55
N PHE A 41 2.42 4.18 -17.03
CA PHE A 41 3.16 3.69 -15.87
C PHE A 41 3.25 2.17 -15.89
N THR A 42 4.21 1.63 -15.14
CA THR A 42 4.34 0.20 -14.94
C THR A 42 3.83 -0.13 -13.55
N GLN A 43 3.02 -1.17 -13.46
CA GLN A 43 2.37 -1.57 -12.22
C GLN A 43 2.67 -3.02 -11.91
N LEU A 44 2.77 -3.32 -10.63
CA LEU A 44 2.77 -4.69 -10.13
C LEU A 44 1.66 -4.78 -9.08
N ASN A 45 0.68 -5.63 -9.33
CA ASN A 45 -0.41 -5.87 -8.40
C ASN A 45 -0.07 -7.11 -7.56
N MET A 46 0.23 -6.89 -6.29
CA MET A 46 0.66 -7.96 -5.39
C MET A 46 -0.43 -9.01 -5.16
N PHE A 47 -1.69 -8.67 -5.45
CA PHE A 47 -2.84 -9.56 -5.18
C PHE A 47 -3.26 -10.36 -6.40
N ASN A 48 -2.60 -10.19 -7.55
CA ASN A 48 -2.90 -11.00 -8.72
C ASN A 48 -2.58 -12.47 -8.46
N GLN A 49 -3.32 -13.35 -9.09
CA GLN A 49 -3.09 -14.79 -9.01
C GLN A 49 -1.66 -15.10 -9.49
N GLY A 50 -0.94 -15.88 -8.73
CA GLY A 50 0.47 -16.18 -9.02
C GLY A 50 1.43 -15.18 -8.41
N THR A 51 1.14 -13.90 -8.48
CA THR A 51 1.96 -12.84 -7.86
C THR A 51 1.79 -12.86 -6.34
N HIS A 52 0.59 -13.12 -5.88
CA HIS A 52 0.23 -13.11 -4.47
C HIS A 52 1.14 -14.01 -3.63
N GLN A 53 1.49 -15.18 -4.13
CA GLN A 53 2.32 -16.12 -3.38
C GLN A 53 3.74 -15.60 -3.17
N SER A 54 4.32 -15.01 -4.21
CA SER A 54 5.70 -14.52 -4.13
C SER A 54 5.81 -13.22 -3.35
N TRP A 55 4.71 -12.48 -3.17
CA TRP A 55 4.68 -11.21 -2.45
C TRP A 55 3.95 -11.30 -1.09
N GLY A 56 3.67 -12.52 -0.63
CA GLY A 56 2.88 -12.73 0.60
C GLY A 56 3.49 -12.09 1.84
N GLU A 57 4.81 -12.15 1.99
CA GLU A 57 5.49 -11.55 3.14
C GLU A 57 5.39 -10.02 3.12
N GLU A 58 5.60 -9.43 1.94
CA GLU A 58 5.50 -7.99 1.78
C GLU A 58 4.07 -7.51 2.06
N ILE A 59 3.08 -8.25 1.59
CA ILE A 59 1.67 -7.95 1.87
C ILE A 59 1.42 -7.93 3.37
N LYS A 60 1.91 -8.93 4.09
CA LYS A 60 1.71 -9.01 5.54
C LYS A 60 2.34 -7.81 6.27
N ILE A 61 3.55 -7.44 5.89
CA ILE A 61 4.25 -6.32 6.49
C ILE A 61 3.49 -5.02 6.24
N LEU A 62 3.03 -4.81 5.01
CA LEU A 62 2.27 -3.61 4.66
C LEU A 62 0.93 -3.54 5.40
N GLN A 63 0.20 -4.67 5.46
CA GLN A 63 -1.07 -4.72 6.18
C GLN A 63 -0.87 -4.39 7.66
N LYS A 64 0.17 -4.94 8.26
CA LYS A 64 0.47 -4.70 9.67
C LYS A 64 0.78 -3.22 9.92
N SER A 65 1.55 -2.60 9.04
CA SER A 65 1.87 -1.17 9.14
C SER A 65 0.62 -0.32 9.01
N PHE A 66 -0.22 -0.61 8.01
CA PHE A 66 -1.47 0.13 7.82
C PHE A 66 -2.38 0.01 9.02
N MET A 67 -2.54 -1.21 9.57
CA MET A 67 -3.41 -1.40 10.73
C MET A 67 -2.91 -0.66 11.94
N LYS A 68 -1.60 -0.63 12.14
CA LYS A 68 -1.00 0.10 13.26
C LYS A 68 -1.34 1.59 13.18
N TYR A 69 -1.12 2.21 12.03
CA TYR A 69 -1.33 3.65 11.87
C TYR A 69 -2.80 4.00 11.74
N LEU A 70 -3.61 3.10 11.24
CA LEU A 70 -5.06 3.28 11.24
C LEU A 70 -5.59 3.36 12.67
N THR A 71 -5.09 2.50 13.56
CA THR A 71 -5.46 2.52 14.98
C THR A 71 -5.05 3.84 15.62
N ILE A 72 -3.84 4.31 15.32
CA ILE A 72 -3.34 5.61 15.80
C ILE A 72 -4.22 6.75 15.28
N TYR A 73 -4.56 6.71 13.99
CA TYR A 73 -5.40 7.71 13.36
C TYR A 73 -6.77 7.80 14.03
N LYS A 74 -7.42 6.67 14.25
CA LYS A 74 -8.72 6.62 14.90
C LYS A 74 -8.68 7.27 16.29
N LYS A 75 -7.62 7.00 17.03
CA LYS A 75 -7.45 7.55 18.36
C LYS A 75 -7.20 9.06 18.31
N GLU A 76 -6.32 9.52 17.43
CA GLU A 76 -6.00 10.93 17.31
C GLU A 76 -7.19 11.76 16.83
N CYS A 77 -8.02 11.20 15.96
CA CYS A 77 -9.19 11.88 15.44
C CYS A 77 -10.46 11.63 16.26
N ASN A 78 -10.34 10.89 17.37
CA ASN A 78 -11.47 10.55 18.24
C ASN A 78 -12.63 9.89 17.45
N ILE A 79 -12.27 8.99 16.53
CA ILE A 79 -13.26 8.28 15.73
C ILE A 79 -13.99 7.30 16.64
N VAL A 80 -15.31 7.43 16.73
CA VAL A 80 -16.14 6.51 17.51
C VAL A 80 -16.66 5.38 16.61
N SER A 81 -17.14 4.31 17.25
CA SER A 81 -17.54 3.10 16.53
C SER A 81 -18.63 3.35 15.49
N THR A 82 -19.48 4.34 15.69
CA THR A 82 -20.55 4.69 14.74
C THR A 82 -20.01 5.40 13.50
N GLN A 83 -18.78 5.89 13.54
CA GLN A 83 -18.16 6.61 12.42
C GLN A 83 -17.25 5.70 11.58
N TRP A 84 -17.12 4.43 11.96
CA TRP A 84 -16.24 3.50 11.29
C TRP A 84 -16.96 2.19 11.03
N PRO A 85 -16.85 1.62 9.83
CA PRO A 85 -17.50 0.35 9.55
C PRO A 85 -16.94 -0.77 10.44
N GLU A 86 -17.81 -1.64 10.91
CA GLU A 86 -17.44 -2.77 11.73
C GLU A 86 -16.57 -3.75 10.94
N ARG A 87 -16.89 -3.91 9.66
CA ARG A 87 -16.15 -4.79 8.76
C ARG A 87 -15.60 -3.98 7.59
N TYR A 88 -14.34 -4.18 7.29
CA TYR A 88 -13.70 -3.55 6.14
C TYR A 88 -12.50 -4.38 5.73
N GLY A 89 -12.01 -4.14 4.52
CA GLY A 89 -10.84 -4.81 4.01
C GLY A 89 -9.97 -3.85 3.23
N PHE A 90 -8.84 -4.35 2.77
CA PHE A 90 -7.94 -3.58 1.92
C PHE A 90 -8.20 -3.92 0.47
N GLU A 91 -8.12 -2.91 -0.39
CA GLU A 91 -8.00 -3.16 -1.81
C GLU A 91 -6.63 -3.76 -2.11
N ALA A 92 -6.44 -4.24 -3.33
CA ALA A 92 -5.17 -4.80 -3.74
C ALA A 92 -4.05 -3.78 -3.58
N PHE A 93 -2.91 -4.23 -3.05
CA PHE A 93 -1.72 -3.41 -2.98
C PHE A 93 -1.02 -3.43 -4.33
N ARG A 94 -0.70 -2.24 -4.85
CA ARG A 94 -0.05 -2.09 -6.14
C ARG A 94 1.19 -1.23 -5.99
N LEU A 95 2.26 -1.63 -6.67
CA LEU A 95 3.45 -0.80 -6.84
C LEU A 95 3.38 -0.19 -8.22
N LYS A 96 3.56 1.10 -8.31
CA LYS A 96 3.49 1.83 -9.59
C LYS A 96 4.77 2.61 -9.80
N ARG A 97 5.34 2.47 -11.00
CA ARG A 97 6.53 3.21 -11.39
C ARG A 97 6.20 4.14 -12.52
N TYR A 98 6.45 5.42 -12.30
CA TYR A 98 6.29 6.47 -13.29
C TYR A 98 7.67 6.89 -13.77
N LEU A 99 7.84 6.97 -15.07
CA LEU A 99 9.09 7.45 -15.65
C LEU A 99 8.99 8.95 -15.93
N PRO A 100 10.11 9.69 -15.81
CA PRO A 100 10.10 11.12 -16.06
C PRO A 100 9.82 11.46 -17.50
#